data_244b910958f4a4e39d334310154c6cee
#
_entry.id   244b910958f4a4e39d334310154c6cee
#
_cell.length_a   1.000
_cell.length_b   1.000
_cell.length_c   1.000
_cell.angle_alpha   90.00
_cell.angle_beta   90.00
_cell.angle_gamma   90.00
#
_symmetry.space_group_name_H-M   'P 1'
#
loop_
_entity.id
_entity.type
_entity.pdbx_description
1 polymer ?
#
loop_
_entity_poly.entity_id
_entity_poly.type
_entity_poly.pdbx_seq_one_letter_code
_entity_poly.pdbx_strand_id
1 'polypeptide(L)'
;MFDSATYQRRRQALRNKVQNGIILILGNNEAPANYPDNTYKFRQDSSFLYFFGHSHPGYAGVIDIEAGEDYFFGNDVDMDDIIWMGPQPSVKELAAQVGIQKSFPFSQLKEVVGKAIAQGRKVHFLPPYRFDNMMLLEDLTGIRAAIVKKYASVELIKAVVDLRSVKEACEIAEIDLACNIGYEMHTAAMRLCKPGIKEQYIAGVLDGIAASYGSMTSFATILTQHGETLHNHDHSHILEPGRMMLTDAGAERVTNYCSDHTRTVPVGGKFEGRQKDVYNIVLACHDKALEITRPGITYISVHLEVCKVLVQGLKDLGLMKGNVEEAVAAGAHALFLPHGLGHMMGLDVHDMEDLGQIYVGYDDEIRPSSQFGLASLRMGRRLQEGFVITDEPGCYFIPALIDKWKAEKMHTDFLNFDAIEKFKDFGGIRLEDDILITSEGSRFTGEKRIPITIEEVETIMNE
;
A
#
# COMPACT_ATOMS: atom_id res chain seq x y z
N MET A 1 6.82 0.03 -19.13
CA MET A 1 7.66 -1.20 -19.13
C MET A 1 9.11 -0.76 -19.05
N PHE A 2 9.94 -1.45 -18.25
CA PHE A 2 11.37 -1.22 -18.18
C PHE A 2 12.09 -1.92 -19.34
N ASP A 3 13.41 -1.75 -19.44
CA ASP A 3 14.21 -2.45 -20.43
C ASP A 3 14.30 -3.97 -20.14
N SER A 4 14.58 -4.76 -21.17
CA SER A 4 14.64 -6.22 -21.04
C SER A 4 15.73 -6.68 -20.06
N ALA A 5 16.83 -5.93 -19.92
CA ALA A 5 17.92 -6.26 -19.02
C ALA A 5 17.49 -6.18 -17.55
N THR A 6 16.57 -5.27 -17.20
CA THR A 6 15.98 -5.18 -15.86
C THR A 6 15.26 -6.46 -15.48
N TYR A 7 14.37 -6.96 -16.35
CA TYR A 7 13.63 -8.19 -16.07
C TYR A 7 14.53 -9.43 -16.03
N GLN A 8 15.52 -9.49 -16.90
CA GLN A 8 16.54 -10.57 -16.90
C GLN A 8 17.32 -10.59 -15.58
N ARG A 9 17.80 -9.43 -15.09
CA ARG A 9 18.50 -9.32 -13.80
C ARG A 9 17.60 -9.77 -12.64
N ARG A 10 16.34 -9.34 -12.61
CA ARG A 10 15.38 -9.70 -11.56
C ARG A 10 15.12 -11.21 -11.52
N ARG A 11 14.88 -11.85 -12.67
CA ARG A 11 14.71 -13.31 -12.75
C ARG A 11 15.98 -14.06 -12.38
N GLN A 12 17.15 -13.56 -12.80
CA GLN A 12 18.43 -14.16 -12.41
C GLN A 12 18.68 -14.02 -10.91
N ALA A 13 18.37 -12.87 -10.31
CA ALA A 13 18.47 -12.66 -8.87
C ALA A 13 17.53 -13.59 -8.10
N LEU A 14 16.31 -13.77 -8.59
CA LEU A 14 15.34 -14.71 -7.99
C LEU A 14 15.84 -16.15 -8.08
N ARG A 15 16.38 -16.57 -9.25
CA ARG A 15 16.99 -17.90 -9.45
C ARG A 15 18.13 -18.17 -8.48
N ASN A 16 18.93 -17.15 -8.15
CA ASN A 16 20.03 -17.28 -7.21
C ASN A 16 19.59 -17.43 -5.74
N LYS A 17 18.37 -17.01 -5.42
CA LYS A 17 17.80 -17.07 -4.06
C LYS A 17 17.00 -18.35 -3.79
N VAL A 18 16.47 -18.99 -4.82
CA VAL A 18 15.70 -20.24 -4.73
C VAL A 18 16.57 -21.37 -5.25
N GLN A 19 16.79 -22.40 -4.43
CA GLN A 19 17.88 -23.37 -4.66
C GLN A 19 17.63 -24.37 -5.79
N ASN A 20 16.38 -24.82 -5.99
CA ASN A 20 16.03 -25.86 -6.97
C ASN A 20 14.56 -25.82 -7.35
N GLY A 21 14.18 -26.52 -8.40
CA GLY A 21 12.80 -26.66 -8.85
C GLY A 21 12.43 -25.68 -9.96
N ILE A 22 11.15 -25.46 -10.13
CA ILE A 22 10.62 -24.44 -11.00
C ILE A 22 9.85 -23.39 -10.18
N ILE A 23 9.98 -22.13 -10.60
CA ILE A 23 9.22 -21.02 -10.01
C ILE A 23 8.10 -20.68 -11.00
N LEU A 24 6.85 -20.83 -10.55
CA LEU A 24 5.66 -20.49 -11.29
C LEU A 24 5.12 -19.15 -10.80
N ILE A 25 5.09 -18.14 -11.68
CA ILE A 25 4.48 -16.84 -11.43
C ILE A 25 3.26 -16.70 -12.36
N LEU A 26 2.08 -16.68 -11.77
CA LEU A 26 0.83 -16.52 -12.49
C LEU A 26 0.49 -15.04 -12.68
N GLY A 27 0.08 -14.67 -13.88
CA GLY A 27 -0.59 -13.42 -14.13
C GLY A 27 -2.07 -13.51 -13.76
N ASN A 28 -2.73 -12.35 -13.75
CA ASN A 28 -4.17 -12.26 -13.56
C ASN A 28 -4.93 -12.42 -14.87
N ASN A 29 -6.20 -12.80 -14.76
CA ASN A 29 -7.18 -12.75 -15.84
C ASN A 29 -8.14 -11.57 -15.62
N GLU A 30 -8.90 -11.22 -16.65
CA GLU A 30 -10.02 -10.30 -16.51
C GLU A 30 -11.05 -10.86 -15.52
N ALA A 31 -11.75 -9.96 -14.84
CA ALA A 31 -12.80 -10.31 -13.91
C ALA A 31 -14.11 -9.64 -14.37
N PRO A 32 -15.17 -10.41 -14.69
CA PRO A 32 -16.45 -9.85 -15.08
C PRO A 32 -17.09 -9.08 -13.91
N ALA A 33 -17.65 -7.91 -14.22
CA ALA A 33 -18.37 -7.09 -13.26
C ALA A 33 -19.79 -7.63 -13.03
N ASN A 34 -20.52 -7.96 -14.12
CA ASN A 34 -21.90 -8.45 -14.07
C ASN A 34 -22.27 -9.41 -15.22
N TYR A 35 -21.50 -9.45 -16.31
CA TYR A 35 -21.56 -10.44 -17.39
C TYR A 35 -20.19 -10.53 -18.08
N PRO A 36 -19.90 -11.62 -18.86
CA PRO A 36 -18.54 -11.95 -19.30
C PRO A 36 -17.80 -10.80 -20.01
N ASP A 37 -18.47 -10.06 -20.89
CA ASP A 37 -17.84 -9.03 -21.72
C ASP A 37 -17.74 -7.66 -21.02
N ASN A 38 -18.40 -7.48 -19.88
CA ASN A 38 -18.29 -6.27 -19.07
C ASN A 38 -17.38 -6.52 -17.88
N THR A 39 -16.09 -6.29 -18.07
CA THR A 39 -15.06 -6.56 -17.05
C THR A 39 -14.76 -5.31 -16.20
N TYR A 40 -14.31 -5.55 -14.96
CA TYR A 40 -13.62 -4.51 -14.23
C TYR A 40 -12.35 -4.08 -14.97
N LYS A 41 -11.85 -2.87 -14.70
CA LYS A 41 -10.56 -2.44 -15.23
C LYS A 41 -9.49 -3.47 -14.82
N PHE A 42 -8.74 -3.95 -15.81
CA PHE A 42 -7.75 -4.99 -15.60
C PHE A 42 -6.58 -4.48 -14.73
N ARG A 43 -6.16 -5.29 -13.79
CA ARG A 43 -4.98 -5.07 -12.94
C ARG A 43 -4.18 -6.36 -12.89
N GLN A 44 -2.94 -6.29 -13.37
CA GLN A 44 -2.03 -7.42 -13.38
C GLN A 44 -1.48 -7.73 -11.97
N ASP A 45 -1.11 -8.99 -11.72
CA ASP A 45 -0.37 -9.40 -10.53
C ASP A 45 0.97 -8.67 -10.42
N SER A 46 1.26 -8.12 -9.26
CA SER A 46 2.45 -7.27 -9.05
C SER A 46 3.77 -8.05 -9.13
N SER A 47 3.80 -9.32 -8.70
CA SER A 47 4.99 -10.15 -8.86
C SER A 47 5.19 -10.56 -10.30
N PHE A 48 4.09 -10.81 -11.05
CA PHE A 48 4.19 -11.03 -12.49
C PHE A 48 4.72 -9.79 -13.21
N LEU A 49 4.22 -8.61 -12.89
CA LEU A 49 4.75 -7.33 -13.42
C LEU A 49 6.24 -7.16 -13.12
N TYR A 50 6.66 -7.44 -11.89
CA TYR A 50 8.05 -7.28 -11.45
C TYR A 50 9.01 -8.16 -12.23
N PHE A 51 8.64 -9.42 -12.53
CA PHE A 51 9.50 -10.39 -13.18
C PHE A 51 9.29 -10.54 -14.68
N PHE A 52 8.08 -10.25 -15.20
CA PHE A 52 7.68 -10.49 -16.59
C PHE A 52 7.15 -9.24 -17.32
N GLY A 53 6.92 -8.13 -16.63
CA GLY A 53 6.76 -6.79 -17.20
C GLY A 53 5.48 -6.48 -17.98
N HIS A 54 4.62 -7.44 -18.26
CA HIS A 54 3.43 -7.25 -19.10
C HIS A 54 2.15 -7.08 -18.30
N SER A 55 1.39 -6.01 -18.59
CA SER A 55 0.11 -5.69 -17.96
C SER A 55 -1.08 -6.08 -18.87
N HIS A 56 -1.13 -7.37 -19.26
CA HIS A 56 -2.24 -7.95 -20.03
C HIS A 56 -2.71 -9.25 -19.38
N PRO A 57 -3.99 -9.63 -19.51
CA PRO A 57 -4.54 -10.85 -18.93
C PRO A 57 -4.02 -12.12 -19.62
N GLY A 58 -4.15 -13.25 -18.94
CA GLY A 58 -3.98 -14.58 -19.53
C GLY A 58 -2.52 -15.02 -19.72
N TYR A 59 -1.59 -14.50 -18.94
CA TYR A 59 -0.18 -14.89 -19.00
C TYR A 59 0.28 -15.64 -17.75
N ALA A 60 1.32 -16.45 -17.91
CA ALA A 60 2.08 -17.06 -16.84
C ALA A 60 3.57 -17.09 -17.21
N GLY A 61 4.41 -17.07 -16.19
CA GLY A 61 5.86 -17.22 -16.32
C GLY A 61 6.38 -18.41 -15.53
N VAL A 62 7.36 -19.12 -16.08
CA VAL A 62 8.09 -20.16 -15.36
C VAL A 62 9.57 -19.87 -15.45
N ILE A 63 10.25 -19.91 -14.29
CA ILE A 63 11.70 -19.84 -14.18
C ILE A 63 12.18 -21.25 -13.80
N ASP A 64 12.84 -21.93 -14.73
CA ASP A 64 13.41 -23.27 -14.52
C ASP A 64 14.84 -23.12 -13.98
N ILE A 65 15.00 -23.46 -12.69
CA ILE A 65 16.26 -23.22 -11.98
C ILE A 65 17.36 -24.13 -12.50
N GLU A 66 17.08 -25.44 -12.65
CA GLU A 66 18.06 -26.42 -13.09
C GLU A 66 18.42 -26.29 -14.57
N ALA A 67 17.44 -25.93 -15.41
CA ALA A 67 17.71 -25.67 -16.84
C ALA A 67 18.40 -24.31 -17.08
N GLY A 68 18.29 -23.37 -16.11
CA GLY A 68 18.77 -21.99 -16.29
C GLY A 68 17.96 -21.20 -17.31
N GLU A 69 16.71 -21.55 -17.53
CA GLU A 69 15.86 -21.01 -18.58
C GLU A 69 14.59 -20.37 -18.02
N ASP A 70 14.06 -19.40 -18.77
CA ASP A 70 12.79 -18.74 -18.49
C ASP A 70 11.79 -19.04 -19.61
N TYR A 71 10.54 -19.27 -19.23
CA TYR A 71 9.43 -19.56 -20.16
C TYR A 71 8.31 -18.57 -19.96
N PHE A 72 7.75 -18.09 -21.09
CA PHE A 72 6.60 -17.22 -21.11
C PHE A 72 5.42 -17.96 -21.74
N PHE A 73 4.27 -17.97 -21.08
CA PHE A 73 3.05 -18.66 -21.52
C PHE A 73 1.94 -17.65 -21.78
N GLY A 74 1.26 -17.82 -22.91
CA GLY A 74 0.11 -17.01 -23.31
C GLY A 74 -0.47 -17.53 -24.60
N ASN A 75 -1.50 -16.88 -25.11
CA ASN A 75 -2.09 -17.21 -26.41
C ASN A 75 -1.99 -16.00 -27.33
N ASP A 76 -1.66 -16.23 -28.58
CA ASP A 76 -1.78 -15.22 -29.62
C ASP A 76 -3.27 -14.95 -29.87
N VAL A 77 -3.60 -13.69 -30.17
CA VAL A 77 -4.96 -13.30 -30.55
C VAL A 77 -5.35 -13.93 -31.90
N ASP A 78 -6.60 -14.32 -32.02
CA ASP A 78 -7.17 -14.83 -33.29
C ASP A 78 -7.78 -13.71 -34.15
N MET A 79 -8.40 -14.06 -35.24
CA MET A 79 -8.99 -13.08 -36.17
C MET A 79 -10.20 -12.37 -35.56
N ASP A 80 -10.98 -13.05 -34.73
CA ASP A 80 -12.14 -12.45 -34.05
C ASP A 80 -11.64 -11.44 -33.00
N ASP A 81 -10.63 -11.77 -32.24
CA ASP A 81 -9.99 -10.85 -31.30
C ASP A 81 -9.46 -9.60 -32.01
N ILE A 82 -8.81 -9.78 -33.17
CA ILE A 82 -8.28 -8.65 -33.98
C ILE A 82 -9.41 -7.75 -34.48
N ILE A 83 -10.54 -8.31 -34.87
CA ILE A 83 -11.70 -7.54 -35.33
C ILE A 83 -12.26 -6.66 -34.20
N TRP A 84 -12.33 -7.19 -32.98
CA TRP A 84 -12.93 -6.49 -31.85
C TRP A 84 -11.94 -5.56 -31.09
N MET A 85 -10.68 -5.94 -30.96
CA MET A 85 -9.71 -5.26 -30.10
C MET A 85 -8.49 -4.70 -30.87
N GLY A 86 -8.39 -4.98 -32.17
CA GLY A 86 -7.25 -4.62 -33.00
C GLY A 86 -6.08 -5.61 -32.86
N PRO A 87 -5.05 -5.48 -33.72
CA PRO A 87 -3.90 -6.36 -33.72
C PRO A 87 -3.08 -6.20 -32.42
N GLN A 88 -2.65 -7.31 -31.85
CA GLN A 88 -1.79 -7.39 -30.67
C GLN A 88 -0.44 -8.01 -31.02
N PRO A 89 0.66 -7.67 -30.28
CA PRO A 89 1.92 -8.39 -30.43
C PRO A 89 1.75 -9.88 -30.11
N SER A 90 2.44 -10.73 -30.84
CA SER A 90 2.48 -12.17 -30.53
C SER A 90 3.11 -12.45 -29.17
N VAL A 91 2.77 -13.57 -28.56
CA VAL A 91 3.36 -14.03 -27.28
C VAL A 91 4.89 -14.14 -27.40
N LYS A 92 5.41 -14.50 -28.57
CA LYS A 92 6.86 -14.53 -28.86
C LYS A 92 7.50 -13.14 -28.82
N GLU A 93 6.85 -12.14 -29.38
CA GLU A 93 7.32 -10.75 -29.34
C GLU A 93 7.27 -10.19 -27.93
N LEU A 94 6.20 -10.47 -27.18
CA LEU A 94 6.08 -10.08 -25.77
C LEU A 94 7.18 -10.72 -24.90
N ALA A 95 7.43 -12.02 -25.06
CA ALA A 95 8.52 -12.71 -24.38
C ALA A 95 9.89 -12.07 -24.68
N ALA A 96 10.16 -11.74 -25.95
CA ALA A 96 11.40 -11.11 -26.36
C ALA A 96 11.60 -9.71 -25.73
N GLN A 97 10.53 -8.92 -25.56
CA GLN A 97 10.58 -7.60 -24.93
C GLN A 97 11.09 -7.65 -23.48
N VAL A 98 10.91 -8.76 -22.79
CA VAL A 98 11.40 -8.98 -21.41
C VAL A 98 12.62 -9.93 -21.37
N GLY A 99 13.25 -10.19 -22.52
CA GLY A 99 14.47 -10.98 -22.64
C GLY A 99 14.29 -12.48 -22.50
N ILE A 100 13.08 -13.01 -22.79
CA ILE A 100 12.77 -14.44 -22.78
C ILE A 100 12.76 -14.97 -24.22
N GLN A 101 13.50 -16.07 -24.43
CA GLN A 101 13.64 -16.69 -25.77
C GLN A 101 12.59 -17.78 -26.03
N LYS A 102 12.02 -18.35 -24.99
CA LYS A 102 11.08 -19.48 -25.07
C LYS A 102 9.68 -19.06 -24.64
N SER A 103 8.76 -19.08 -25.59
CA SER A 103 7.34 -18.84 -25.34
C SER A 103 6.51 -20.00 -25.83
N PHE A 104 5.39 -20.25 -25.17
CA PHE A 104 4.51 -21.38 -25.42
C PHE A 104 3.04 -20.95 -25.33
N PRO A 105 2.11 -21.64 -26.05
CA PRO A 105 0.69 -21.52 -25.78
C PRO A 105 0.38 -21.82 -24.31
N PHE A 106 -0.58 -21.10 -23.73
CA PHE A 106 -0.95 -21.24 -22.31
C PHE A 106 -1.33 -22.70 -21.95
N SER A 107 -1.94 -23.43 -22.88
CA SER A 107 -2.31 -24.85 -22.71
C SER A 107 -1.12 -25.77 -22.39
N GLN A 108 0.10 -25.39 -22.77
CA GLN A 108 1.31 -26.19 -22.47
C GLN A 108 1.86 -25.97 -21.05
N LEU A 109 1.34 -25.00 -20.30
CA LEU A 109 1.75 -24.77 -18.92
C LEU A 109 1.58 -26.00 -18.04
N LYS A 110 0.46 -26.71 -18.22
CA LYS A 110 0.16 -27.95 -17.48
C LYS A 110 1.16 -29.06 -17.76
N GLU A 111 1.63 -29.19 -19.00
CA GLU A 111 2.64 -30.17 -19.38
C GLU A 111 3.99 -29.87 -18.68
N VAL A 112 4.41 -28.61 -18.72
CA VAL A 112 5.70 -28.18 -18.12
C VAL A 112 5.68 -28.38 -16.61
N VAL A 113 4.63 -27.96 -15.92
CA VAL A 113 4.48 -28.15 -14.48
C VAL A 113 4.37 -29.65 -14.12
N GLY A 114 3.54 -30.40 -14.86
CA GLY A 114 3.37 -31.84 -14.68
C GLY A 114 4.67 -32.63 -14.86
N LYS A 115 5.49 -32.24 -15.84
CA LYS A 115 6.80 -32.85 -16.07
C LYS A 115 7.75 -32.60 -14.88
N ALA A 116 7.78 -31.40 -14.33
CA ALA A 116 8.58 -31.09 -13.14
C ALA A 116 8.14 -31.94 -11.94
N ILE A 117 6.82 -32.06 -11.71
CA ILE A 117 6.27 -32.88 -10.63
C ILE A 117 6.62 -34.37 -10.84
N ALA A 118 6.47 -34.89 -12.06
CA ALA A 118 6.80 -36.29 -12.37
C ALA A 118 8.30 -36.61 -12.15
N GLN A 119 9.16 -35.60 -12.27
CA GLN A 119 10.59 -35.69 -12.00
C GLN A 119 10.93 -35.51 -10.50
N GLY A 120 9.95 -35.30 -9.63
CA GLY A 120 10.15 -35.05 -8.20
C GLY A 120 10.71 -33.66 -7.89
N ARG A 121 10.66 -32.72 -8.86
CA ARG A 121 11.12 -31.34 -8.69
C ARG A 121 10.06 -30.52 -7.94
N LYS A 122 10.51 -29.58 -7.13
CA LYS A 122 9.61 -28.63 -6.46
C LYS A 122 8.95 -27.68 -7.48
N VAL A 123 7.70 -27.34 -7.24
CA VAL A 123 6.99 -26.26 -7.91
C VAL A 123 6.77 -25.17 -6.88
N HIS A 124 7.50 -24.08 -7.01
CA HIS A 124 7.36 -22.91 -6.15
C HIS A 124 6.32 -21.97 -6.74
N PHE A 125 5.38 -21.54 -5.93
CA PHE A 125 4.39 -20.51 -6.28
C PHE A 125 4.11 -19.60 -5.07
N LEU A 126 3.66 -18.38 -5.34
CA LEU A 126 3.26 -17.40 -4.33
C LEU A 126 1.83 -17.68 -3.84
N PRO A 127 1.43 -17.20 -2.63
CA PRO A 127 0.10 -17.41 -2.13
C PRO A 127 -0.94 -16.73 -3.04
N PRO A 128 -1.88 -17.50 -3.66
CA PRO A 128 -2.87 -16.91 -4.54
C PRO A 128 -3.92 -16.13 -3.72
N TYR A 129 -4.33 -14.95 -4.20
CA TYR A 129 -5.42 -14.14 -3.63
C TYR A 129 -6.67 -14.15 -4.52
N ARG A 130 -6.57 -14.57 -5.80
CA ARG A 130 -7.68 -14.70 -6.74
C ARG A 130 -8.16 -16.14 -6.85
N PHE A 131 -9.48 -16.33 -6.89
CA PHE A 131 -10.08 -17.67 -6.98
C PHE A 131 -9.75 -18.39 -8.30
N ASP A 132 -9.70 -17.67 -9.42
CA ASP A 132 -9.30 -18.22 -10.71
C ASP A 132 -7.89 -18.81 -10.67
N ASN A 133 -6.92 -18.11 -10.05
CA ASN A 133 -5.56 -18.61 -9.85
C ASN A 133 -5.51 -19.78 -8.85
N MET A 134 -6.38 -19.80 -7.82
CA MET A 134 -6.48 -20.97 -6.92
C MET A 134 -6.94 -22.22 -7.66
N MET A 135 -7.94 -22.09 -8.55
CA MET A 135 -8.44 -23.19 -9.37
C MET A 135 -7.40 -23.63 -10.42
N LEU A 136 -6.69 -22.69 -11.03
CA LEU A 136 -5.61 -23.00 -11.96
C LEU A 136 -4.48 -23.78 -11.24
N LEU A 137 -4.07 -23.37 -10.06
CA LEU A 137 -3.07 -24.08 -9.26
C LEU A 137 -3.54 -25.50 -8.88
N GLU A 138 -4.83 -25.70 -8.58
CA GLU A 138 -5.39 -27.04 -8.35
C GLU A 138 -5.23 -27.91 -9.60
N ASP A 139 -5.57 -27.37 -10.80
CA ASP A 139 -5.43 -28.12 -12.07
C ASP A 139 -3.96 -28.44 -12.39
N LEU A 140 -3.03 -27.53 -12.08
CA LEU A 140 -1.60 -27.69 -12.36
C LEU A 140 -0.88 -28.61 -11.39
N THR A 141 -1.25 -28.57 -10.09
CA THR A 141 -0.47 -29.20 -9.02
C THR A 141 -1.20 -30.38 -8.35
N GLY A 142 -2.52 -30.48 -8.54
CA GLY A 142 -3.37 -31.44 -7.82
C GLY A 142 -3.67 -31.05 -6.37
N ILE A 143 -3.21 -29.87 -5.90
CA ILE A 143 -3.50 -29.36 -4.56
C ILE A 143 -4.85 -28.63 -4.61
N ARG A 144 -5.82 -29.07 -3.79
CA ARG A 144 -7.17 -28.48 -3.81
C ARG A 144 -7.16 -26.96 -3.57
N ALA A 145 -7.91 -26.22 -4.37
CA ALA A 145 -8.03 -24.75 -4.31
C ALA A 145 -8.30 -24.22 -2.88
N ALA A 146 -9.14 -24.91 -2.12
CA ALA A 146 -9.48 -24.53 -0.75
C ALA A 146 -8.29 -24.49 0.24
N ILE A 147 -7.19 -25.14 -0.09
CA ILE A 147 -6.02 -25.24 0.79
C ILE A 147 -4.72 -24.82 0.09
N VAL A 148 -4.74 -24.55 -1.22
CA VAL A 148 -3.52 -24.30 -2.03
C VAL A 148 -2.67 -23.16 -1.47
N LYS A 149 -3.27 -22.12 -0.93
CA LYS A 149 -2.57 -20.99 -0.30
C LYS A 149 -1.61 -21.44 0.82
N LYS A 150 -1.92 -22.54 1.53
CA LYS A 150 -1.08 -23.07 2.61
C LYS A 150 0.19 -23.79 2.11
N TYR A 151 0.23 -24.08 0.80
CA TYR A 151 1.36 -24.76 0.14
C TYR A 151 2.26 -23.77 -0.65
N ALA A 152 1.97 -22.47 -0.56
CA ALA A 152 2.86 -21.45 -1.13
C ALA A 152 4.28 -21.60 -0.56
N SER A 153 5.27 -21.36 -1.40
CA SER A 153 6.68 -21.53 -1.05
C SER A 153 7.18 -20.37 -0.20
N VAL A 154 7.46 -20.62 1.08
CA VAL A 154 8.06 -19.61 1.98
C VAL A 154 9.43 -19.15 1.48
N GLU A 155 10.21 -20.06 0.86
CA GLU A 155 11.49 -19.75 0.24
C GLU A 155 11.32 -18.71 -0.89
N LEU A 156 10.33 -18.92 -1.76
CA LEU A 156 9.99 -17.97 -2.83
C LEU A 156 9.44 -16.66 -2.27
N ILE A 157 8.55 -16.71 -1.28
CA ILE A 157 8.01 -15.49 -0.61
C ILE A 157 9.16 -14.63 -0.11
N LYS A 158 10.09 -15.20 0.67
CA LYS A 158 11.23 -14.45 1.22
C LYS A 158 12.13 -13.89 0.11
N ALA A 159 12.37 -14.65 -0.95
CA ALA A 159 13.17 -14.21 -2.09
C ALA A 159 12.53 -13.03 -2.83
N VAL A 160 11.21 -13.07 -3.05
CA VAL A 160 10.46 -11.97 -3.68
C VAL A 160 10.43 -10.74 -2.78
N VAL A 161 10.17 -10.90 -1.50
CA VAL A 161 10.19 -9.80 -0.52
C VAL A 161 11.56 -9.12 -0.50
N ASP A 162 12.64 -9.87 -0.45
CA ASP A 162 14.00 -9.30 -0.47
C ASP A 162 14.26 -8.45 -1.73
N LEU A 163 13.82 -8.93 -2.90
CA LEU A 163 14.04 -8.25 -4.18
C LEU A 163 13.17 -7.01 -4.34
N ARG A 164 11.88 -7.09 -4.00
CA ARG A 164 10.92 -5.99 -4.18
C ARG A 164 11.01 -4.92 -3.08
N SER A 165 11.55 -5.25 -1.91
CA SER A 165 11.69 -4.29 -0.82
C SER A 165 12.67 -3.16 -1.14
N VAL A 166 13.81 -3.47 -1.79
CA VAL A 166 14.83 -2.50 -2.20
C VAL A 166 14.52 -2.05 -3.62
N LYS A 167 14.00 -0.84 -3.77
CA LYS A 167 13.59 -0.29 -5.06
C LYS A 167 14.79 0.09 -5.90
N GLU A 168 14.80 -0.33 -7.17
CA GLU A 168 15.74 0.13 -8.17
C GLU A 168 15.46 1.58 -8.58
N ALA A 169 16.42 2.29 -9.15
CA ALA A 169 16.25 3.69 -9.56
C ALA A 169 15.08 3.89 -10.55
N CYS A 170 14.81 2.92 -11.43
CA CYS A 170 13.69 2.97 -12.36
C CYS A 170 12.32 2.84 -11.65
N GLU A 171 12.25 2.09 -10.55
CA GLU A 171 11.04 1.97 -9.73
C GLU A 171 10.78 3.27 -8.95
N ILE A 172 11.84 3.83 -8.34
CA ILE A 172 11.76 5.11 -7.62
C ILE A 172 11.25 6.22 -8.54
N ALA A 173 11.72 6.27 -9.80
CA ALA A 173 11.25 7.25 -10.77
C ALA A 173 9.74 7.12 -11.07
N GLU A 174 9.21 5.90 -11.16
CA GLU A 174 7.77 5.68 -11.36
C GLU A 174 6.94 6.05 -10.11
N ILE A 175 7.47 5.77 -8.91
CA ILE A 175 6.85 6.18 -7.64
C ILE A 175 6.84 7.71 -7.53
N ASP A 176 7.94 8.40 -7.82
CA ASP A 176 8.01 9.85 -7.84
C ASP A 176 6.93 10.45 -8.79
N LEU A 177 6.72 9.84 -9.97
CA LEU A 177 5.65 10.25 -10.90
C LEU A 177 4.23 9.95 -10.35
N ALA A 178 4.03 8.84 -9.65
CA ALA A 178 2.75 8.56 -8.99
C ALA A 178 2.44 9.61 -7.92
N CYS A 179 3.43 9.99 -7.12
CA CYS A 179 3.31 11.03 -6.09
C CYS A 179 3.01 12.41 -6.68
N ASN A 180 3.53 12.73 -7.89
CA ASN A 180 3.18 13.97 -8.58
C ASN A 180 1.68 14.02 -8.95
N ILE A 181 1.09 12.88 -9.34
CA ILE A 181 -0.37 12.79 -9.55
C ILE A 181 -1.10 12.94 -8.20
N GLY A 182 -0.62 12.29 -7.14
CA GLY A 182 -1.13 12.45 -5.78
C GLY A 182 -1.14 13.91 -5.32
N TYR A 183 -0.08 14.68 -5.63
CA TYR A 183 -0.04 16.12 -5.36
C TYR A 183 -1.19 16.87 -6.03
N GLU A 184 -1.49 16.59 -7.30
CA GLU A 184 -2.60 17.22 -8.01
C GLU A 184 -3.95 16.83 -7.41
N MET A 185 -4.13 15.55 -7.05
CA MET A 185 -5.34 15.06 -6.39
C MET A 185 -5.58 15.82 -5.08
N HIS A 186 -4.60 15.83 -4.18
CA HIS A 186 -4.76 16.46 -2.87
C HIS A 186 -4.94 17.98 -2.92
N THR A 187 -4.22 18.67 -3.79
CA THR A 187 -4.40 20.13 -3.96
C THR A 187 -5.77 20.46 -4.56
N ALA A 188 -6.30 19.60 -5.45
CA ALA A 188 -7.68 19.73 -5.94
C ALA A 188 -8.71 19.52 -4.82
N ALA A 189 -8.51 18.48 -3.96
CA ALA A 189 -9.38 18.24 -2.80
C ALA A 189 -9.40 19.44 -1.85
N MET A 190 -8.24 20.03 -1.55
CA MET A 190 -8.11 21.22 -0.70
C MET A 190 -8.93 22.40 -1.26
N ARG A 191 -8.77 22.73 -2.55
CA ARG A 191 -9.50 23.83 -3.20
C ARG A 191 -11.01 23.61 -3.23
N LEU A 192 -11.46 22.35 -3.33
CA LEU A 192 -12.86 21.96 -3.37
C LEU A 192 -13.49 21.81 -1.99
N CYS A 193 -12.72 21.75 -0.90
CA CYS A 193 -13.21 21.54 0.46
C CYS A 193 -13.92 22.80 0.99
N LYS A 194 -15.15 22.99 0.54
CA LYS A 194 -16.00 24.15 0.93
C LYS A 194 -17.34 23.67 1.50
N PRO A 195 -17.93 24.43 2.44
CA PRO A 195 -19.25 24.10 2.98
C PRO A 195 -20.29 23.92 1.87
N GLY A 196 -21.15 22.91 2.02
CA GLY A 196 -22.21 22.61 1.07
C GLY A 196 -21.81 21.72 -0.10
N ILE A 197 -20.52 21.41 -0.28
CA ILE A 197 -20.06 20.46 -1.29
C ILE A 197 -20.27 19.03 -0.76
N LYS A 198 -20.72 18.14 -1.63
CA LYS A 198 -20.86 16.71 -1.31
C LYS A 198 -19.52 16.01 -1.42
N GLU A 199 -19.18 15.16 -0.44
CA GLU A 199 -17.93 14.36 -0.44
C GLU A 199 -17.74 13.56 -1.74
N GLN A 200 -18.83 12.94 -2.26
CA GLN A 200 -18.82 12.18 -3.52
C GLN A 200 -18.35 13.01 -4.74
N TYR A 201 -18.66 14.32 -4.76
CA TYR A 201 -18.22 15.16 -5.86
C TYR A 201 -16.69 15.30 -5.86
N ILE A 202 -16.12 15.52 -4.69
CA ILE A 202 -14.66 15.68 -4.55
C ILE A 202 -13.97 14.34 -4.86
N ALA A 203 -14.42 13.22 -4.28
CA ALA A 203 -13.89 11.89 -4.57
C ALA A 203 -13.89 11.59 -6.09
N GLY A 204 -15.01 11.88 -6.78
CA GLY A 204 -15.09 11.70 -8.23
C GLY A 204 -14.14 12.59 -9.04
N VAL A 205 -13.81 13.79 -8.53
CA VAL A 205 -12.78 14.65 -9.16
C VAL A 205 -11.39 14.02 -9.01
N LEU A 206 -11.07 13.44 -7.83
CA LEU A 206 -9.79 12.79 -7.59
C LEU A 206 -9.60 11.56 -8.50
N ASP A 207 -10.64 10.72 -8.61
CA ASP A 207 -10.64 9.58 -9.53
C ASP A 207 -10.46 10.04 -10.98
N GLY A 208 -11.11 11.16 -11.38
CA GLY A 208 -10.96 11.78 -12.69
C GLY A 208 -9.55 12.29 -12.96
N ILE A 209 -8.88 12.87 -11.97
CA ILE A 209 -7.47 13.30 -12.09
C ILE A 209 -6.59 12.08 -12.36
N ALA A 210 -6.66 11.02 -11.52
CA ALA A 210 -5.89 9.80 -11.76
C ALA A 210 -6.16 9.22 -13.16
N ALA A 211 -7.43 9.14 -13.57
CA ALA A 211 -7.83 8.63 -14.88
C ALA A 211 -7.30 9.47 -16.05
N SER A 212 -7.13 10.80 -15.88
CA SER A 212 -6.60 11.69 -16.93
C SER A 212 -5.14 11.39 -17.29
N TYR A 213 -4.40 10.77 -16.39
CA TYR A 213 -3.04 10.25 -16.61
C TYR A 213 -3.00 8.82 -17.16
N GLY A 214 -4.13 8.25 -17.57
CA GLY A 214 -4.25 6.85 -17.97
C GLY A 214 -4.15 5.87 -16.80
N SER A 215 -4.17 6.39 -15.59
CA SER A 215 -3.97 5.68 -14.32
C SER A 215 -5.28 5.22 -13.69
N MET A 216 -5.20 4.67 -12.49
CA MET A 216 -6.30 4.47 -11.54
C MET A 216 -5.89 5.10 -10.21
N THR A 217 -6.84 5.18 -9.29
CA THR A 217 -6.46 5.34 -7.88
C THR A 217 -5.76 4.07 -7.39
N SER A 218 -4.77 4.20 -6.53
CA SER A 218 -4.01 3.08 -5.95
C SER A 218 -4.85 2.19 -5.03
N PHE A 219 -5.90 2.79 -4.46
CA PHE A 219 -6.93 2.15 -3.65
C PHE A 219 -8.23 2.96 -3.76
N ALA A 220 -9.33 2.43 -3.21
CA ALA A 220 -10.58 3.17 -3.16
C ALA A 220 -10.42 4.42 -2.28
N THR A 221 -10.61 5.60 -2.85
CA THR A 221 -10.45 6.89 -2.17
C THR A 221 -11.21 6.92 -0.84
N ILE A 222 -10.54 7.32 0.23
CA ILE A 222 -11.14 7.65 1.51
C ILE A 222 -11.25 9.17 1.57
N LEU A 223 -12.47 9.70 1.66
CA LEU A 223 -12.71 11.13 1.75
C LEU A 223 -13.93 11.38 2.60
N THR A 224 -13.73 11.99 3.78
CA THR A 224 -14.82 12.11 4.75
C THR A 224 -14.60 13.24 5.76
N GLN A 225 -15.69 13.88 6.20
CA GLN A 225 -15.68 14.75 7.37
C GLN A 225 -15.81 13.96 8.70
N HIS A 226 -15.88 12.64 8.64
CA HIS A 226 -15.87 11.70 9.76
C HIS A 226 -14.54 10.96 9.85
N GLY A 227 -13.43 11.73 10.01
CA GLY A 227 -12.08 11.20 10.07
C GLY A 227 -11.80 10.21 11.20
N GLU A 228 -12.73 10.09 12.19
CA GLU A 228 -12.70 9.04 13.20
C GLU A 228 -13.01 7.64 12.65
N THR A 229 -13.54 7.53 11.42
CA THR A 229 -13.74 6.29 10.69
C THR A 229 -12.59 6.11 9.71
N LEU A 230 -11.61 5.29 10.05
CA LEU A 230 -10.29 5.25 9.39
C LEU A 230 -10.34 4.88 7.89
N HIS A 231 -11.23 3.96 7.49
CA HIS A 231 -11.43 3.51 6.10
C HIS A 231 -12.88 3.81 5.66
N ASN A 232 -13.29 5.08 5.71
CA ASN A 232 -14.64 5.47 5.33
C ASN A 232 -14.77 5.63 3.82
N HIS A 233 -15.51 4.72 3.18
CA HIS A 233 -15.85 4.75 1.75
C HIS A 233 -17.27 5.27 1.49
N ASP A 234 -18.00 5.75 2.51
CA ASP A 234 -19.26 6.45 2.35
C ASP A 234 -19.00 7.94 2.10
N HIS A 235 -19.29 8.39 0.90
CA HIS A 235 -19.14 9.77 0.47
C HIS A 235 -20.50 10.48 0.37
N SER A 236 -21.50 10.03 1.11
CA SER A 236 -22.88 10.55 1.02
C SER A 236 -23.07 11.91 1.68
N HIS A 237 -22.16 12.31 2.57
CA HIS A 237 -22.30 13.51 3.39
C HIS A 237 -22.05 14.81 2.59
N ILE A 238 -22.62 15.89 3.09
CA ILE A 238 -22.38 17.26 2.64
C ILE A 238 -21.45 17.91 3.66
N LEU A 239 -20.36 18.50 3.20
CA LEU A 239 -19.36 19.14 4.06
C LEU A 239 -19.96 20.29 4.86
N GLU A 240 -19.76 20.27 6.18
CA GLU A 240 -20.33 21.21 7.15
C GLU A 240 -19.26 22.16 7.70
N PRO A 241 -19.59 23.45 7.93
CA PRO A 241 -18.69 24.37 8.59
C PRO A 241 -18.26 23.85 9.99
N GLY A 242 -16.99 24.08 10.35
CA GLY A 242 -16.44 23.65 11.65
C GLY A 242 -15.99 22.20 11.68
N ARG A 243 -16.25 21.40 10.64
CA ARG A 243 -15.69 20.07 10.44
C ARG A 243 -14.31 20.13 9.75
N MET A 244 -13.64 19.01 9.72
CA MET A 244 -12.45 18.80 8.90
C MET A 244 -12.75 17.68 7.89
N MET A 245 -12.18 17.77 6.71
CA MET A 245 -12.22 16.71 5.70
C MET A 245 -10.87 16.00 5.69
N LEU A 246 -10.87 14.72 6.04
CA LEU A 246 -9.75 13.81 5.84
C LEU A 246 -9.87 13.24 4.43
N THR A 247 -8.82 13.40 3.65
CA THR A 247 -8.66 12.79 2.31
C THR A 247 -7.46 11.90 2.34
N ASP A 248 -7.66 10.61 2.05
CA ASP A 248 -6.63 9.60 1.89
C ASP A 248 -6.81 8.99 0.50
N ALA A 249 -5.84 9.28 -0.37
CA ALA A 249 -5.91 8.97 -1.80
C ALA A 249 -4.52 8.95 -2.43
N GLY A 250 -4.35 8.05 -3.38
CA GLY A 250 -3.16 7.96 -4.19
C GLY A 250 -3.47 7.54 -5.62
N ALA A 251 -2.48 7.61 -6.48
CA ALA A 251 -2.57 7.20 -7.89
C ALA A 251 -1.71 5.98 -8.17
N GLU A 252 -2.23 5.05 -8.96
CA GLU A 252 -1.47 3.97 -9.56
C GLU A 252 -1.08 4.35 -10.99
N ARG A 253 0.20 4.38 -11.31
CA ARG A 253 0.73 4.68 -12.64
C ARG A 253 0.32 3.62 -13.66
N VAL A 254 0.43 3.95 -14.96
CA VAL A 254 0.31 2.97 -16.06
C VAL A 254 1.31 1.81 -15.96
N THR A 255 2.36 1.99 -15.20
CA THR A 255 3.36 0.97 -14.84
C THR A 255 3.02 0.21 -13.57
N ASN A 256 1.88 0.53 -12.96
CA ASN A 256 1.33 -0.02 -11.72
C ASN A 256 2.11 0.32 -10.43
N TYR A 257 3.05 1.28 -10.46
CA TYR A 257 3.62 1.84 -9.25
C TYR A 257 2.66 2.84 -8.62
N CYS A 258 2.54 2.76 -7.29
CA CYS A 258 1.54 3.47 -6.49
C CYS A 258 2.11 4.70 -5.78
N SER A 259 1.22 5.59 -5.35
CA SER A 259 1.44 6.57 -4.29
C SER A 259 0.35 6.44 -3.22
N ASP A 260 0.65 6.95 -2.02
CA ASP A 260 -0.23 6.96 -0.87
C ASP A 260 -0.05 8.23 -0.06
N HIS A 261 -1.12 9.00 0.10
CA HIS A 261 -1.05 10.27 0.84
C HIS A 261 -2.33 10.53 1.59
N THR A 262 -2.20 11.05 2.80
CA THR A 262 -3.33 11.59 3.55
C THR A 262 -3.12 13.05 3.92
N ARG A 263 -4.16 13.86 3.75
CA ARG A 263 -4.25 15.21 4.30
C ARG A 263 -5.61 15.42 4.97
N THR A 264 -5.59 16.12 6.09
CA THR A 264 -6.81 16.56 6.78
C THR A 264 -6.87 18.09 6.76
N VAL A 265 -7.96 18.65 6.24
CA VAL A 265 -8.10 20.08 6.02
C VAL A 265 -9.42 20.63 6.58
N PRO A 266 -9.51 21.90 7.00
CA PRO A 266 -10.71 22.46 7.59
C PRO A 266 -11.75 22.76 6.51
N VAL A 267 -13.00 22.38 6.73
CA VAL A 267 -14.10 22.76 5.83
C VAL A 267 -14.32 24.28 5.87
N GLY A 268 -14.03 24.93 4.75
CA GLY A 268 -14.12 26.40 4.65
C GLY A 268 -12.79 27.12 4.71
N GLY A 269 -11.65 26.41 4.70
CA GLY A 269 -10.34 26.98 4.42
C GLY A 269 -9.61 27.63 5.60
N LYS A 270 -10.05 27.41 6.86
CA LYS A 270 -9.38 27.96 8.03
C LYS A 270 -9.47 27.03 9.23
N PHE A 271 -8.31 26.67 9.80
CA PHE A 271 -8.25 25.93 11.05
C PHE A 271 -8.61 26.83 12.25
N GLU A 272 -9.36 26.30 13.21
CA GLU A 272 -9.78 27.02 14.41
C GLU A 272 -9.62 26.20 15.70
N GLY A 273 -9.29 26.90 16.81
CA GLY A 273 -9.29 26.32 18.17
C GLY A 273 -8.61 24.95 18.25
N ARG A 274 -9.35 23.97 18.78
CA ARG A 274 -8.85 22.58 18.99
C ARG A 274 -8.40 21.88 17.70
N GLN A 275 -8.85 22.33 16.51
CA GLN A 275 -8.35 21.78 15.25
C GLN A 275 -6.86 22.09 15.07
N LYS A 276 -6.45 23.34 15.33
CA LYS A 276 -5.02 23.74 15.28
C LYS A 276 -4.18 22.99 16.29
N ASP A 277 -4.71 22.82 17.50
CA ASP A 277 -3.96 22.17 18.59
C ASP A 277 -3.67 20.71 18.24
N VAL A 278 -4.67 19.93 17.83
CA VAL A 278 -4.51 18.51 17.48
C VAL A 278 -3.72 18.37 16.16
N TYR A 279 -3.97 19.25 15.17
CA TYR A 279 -3.25 19.23 13.90
C TYR A 279 -1.72 19.38 14.10
N ASN A 280 -1.32 20.35 14.92
CA ASN A 280 0.09 20.58 15.24
C ASN A 280 0.73 19.39 15.99
N ILE A 281 -0.03 18.65 16.79
CA ILE A 281 0.45 17.42 17.42
C ILE A 281 0.74 16.36 16.36
N VAL A 282 -0.21 16.14 15.41
CA VAL A 282 -0.02 15.14 14.35
C VAL A 282 1.12 15.57 13.41
N LEU A 283 1.23 16.86 13.08
CA LEU A 283 2.35 17.39 12.29
C LEU A 283 3.69 17.17 12.99
N ALA A 284 3.76 17.41 14.30
CA ALA A 284 4.98 17.14 15.09
C ALA A 284 5.32 15.64 15.12
N CYS A 285 4.32 14.76 15.12
CA CYS A 285 4.52 13.31 14.98
C CYS A 285 5.14 12.96 13.63
N HIS A 286 4.59 13.50 12.55
CA HIS A 286 5.08 13.31 11.18
C HIS A 286 6.52 13.85 11.02
N ASP A 287 6.79 15.07 11.48
CA ASP A 287 8.13 15.67 11.41
C ASP A 287 9.14 14.86 12.23
N LYS A 288 8.71 14.31 13.39
CA LYS A 288 9.57 13.45 14.21
C LYS A 288 9.92 12.15 13.52
N ALA A 289 8.97 11.50 12.89
CA ALA A 289 9.23 10.29 12.10
C ALA A 289 10.27 10.57 11.01
N LEU A 290 10.08 11.62 10.23
CA LEU A 290 10.99 12.01 9.16
C LEU A 290 12.41 12.34 9.69
N GLU A 291 12.51 13.05 10.82
CA GLU A 291 13.79 13.40 11.48
C GLU A 291 14.64 12.19 11.81
N ILE A 292 14.00 11.12 12.34
CA ILE A 292 14.75 9.96 12.88
C ILE A 292 14.84 8.79 11.91
N THR A 293 14.04 8.79 10.83
CA THR A 293 14.02 7.70 9.85
C THR A 293 15.27 7.69 8.99
N ARG A 294 16.05 6.59 9.08
CA ARG A 294 17.31 6.39 8.36
C ARG A 294 17.63 4.90 8.24
N PRO A 295 18.56 4.50 7.37
CA PRO A 295 19.05 3.12 7.34
C PRO A 295 19.54 2.64 8.71
N GLY A 296 19.24 1.38 9.02
CA GLY A 296 19.71 0.73 10.26
C GLY A 296 18.85 0.94 11.49
N ILE A 297 17.90 1.89 11.53
CA ILE A 297 16.90 1.97 12.58
C ILE A 297 15.75 0.96 12.32
N THR A 298 15.14 0.41 13.37
CA THR A 298 13.92 -0.40 13.19
C THR A 298 12.70 0.52 13.12
N TYR A 299 11.76 0.24 12.19
CA TYR A 299 10.61 1.13 12.03
C TYR A 299 9.64 1.08 13.22
N ILE A 300 9.61 -0.05 13.95
CA ILE A 300 8.89 -0.13 15.23
C ILE A 300 9.46 0.87 16.25
N SER A 301 10.77 1.12 16.28
CA SER A 301 11.34 2.13 17.19
C SER A 301 10.98 3.55 16.76
N VAL A 302 10.89 3.82 15.45
CA VAL A 302 10.38 5.10 14.93
C VAL A 302 8.93 5.30 15.38
N HIS A 303 8.07 4.29 15.19
CA HIS A 303 6.69 4.34 15.64
C HIS A 303 6.54 4.65 17.13
N LEU A 304 7.34 3.99 17.98
CA LEU A 304 7.28 4.22 19.43
C LEU A 304 7.74 5.64 19.81
N GLU A 305 8.74 6.20 19.14
CA GLU A 305 9.15 7.60 19.37
C GLU A 305 8.06 8.58 18.92
N VAL A 306 7.39 8.34 17.81
CA VAL A 306 6.21 9.10 17.35
C VAL A 306 5.07 9.02 18.37
N CYS A 307 4.79 7.84 18.92
CA CYS A 307 3.80 7.68 19.99
C CYS A 307 4.13 8.53 21.25
N LYS A 308 5.41 8.72 21.57
CA LYS A 308 5.81 9.60 22.69
C LYS A 308 5.50 11.06 22.38
N VAL A 309 5.74 11.51 21.15
CA VAL A 309 5.37 12.87 20.70
C VAL A 309 3.87 13.08 20.82
N LEU A 310 3.07 12.12 20.31
CA LEU A 310 1.62 12.15 20.43
C LEU A 310 1.15 12.24 21.88
N VAL A 311 1.67 11.36 22.75
CA VAL A 311 1.31 11.34 24.19
C VAL A 311 1.69 12.64 24.86
N GLN A 312 2.87 13.21 24.58
CA GLN A 312 3.27 14.49 25.15
C GLN A 312 2.33 15.62 24.72
N GLY A 313 2.02 15.74 23.43
CA GLY A 313 1.07 16.76 22.94
C GLY A 313 -0.33 16.61 23.55
N LEU A 314 -0.81 15.39 23.67
CA LEU A 314 -2.13 15.13 24.31
C LEU A 314 -2.12 15.42 25.83
N LYS A 315 -0.96 15.26 26.50
CA LYS A 315 -0.79 15.70 27.90
C LYS A 315 -0.84 17.21 28.01
N ASP A 316 -0.18 17.93 27.11
CA ASP A 316 -0.16 19.40 27.13
C ASP A 316 -1.58 19.98 26.91
N LEU A 317 -2.45 19.24 26.17
CA LEU A 317 -3.89 19.54 26.05
C LEU A 317 -4.73 19.05 27.24
N GLY A 318 -4.15 18.35 28.22
CA GLY A 318 -4.87 17.80 29.36
C GLY A 318 -5.72 16.56 29.07
N LEU A 319 -5.55 15.95 27.89
CA LEU A 319 -6.28 14.72 27.48
C LEU A 319 -5.59 13.46 28.02
N MET A 320 -4.27 13.53 28.23
CA MET A 320 -3.47 12.48 28.85
C MET A 320 -2.75 13.00 30.09
N LYS A 321 -2.20 12.11 30.89
CA LYS A 321 -1.47 12.39 32.13
C LYS A 321 -0.42 11.33 32.42
N GLY A 322 0.33 11.46 33.51
CA GLY A 322 1.33 10.47 33.91
C GLY A 322 2.66 10.57 33.14
N ASN A 323 3.47 9.54 33.20
CA ASN A 323 4.73 9.45 32.51
C ASN A 323 4.53 9.04 31.05
N VAL A 324 5.23 9.67 30.10
CA VAL A 324 5.07 9.45 28.66
C VAL A 324 5.55 8.06 28.24
N GLU A 325 6.73 7.66 28.71
CA GLU A 325 7.30 6.36 28.37
C GLU A 325 6.44 5.21 28.90
N GLU A 326 5.95 5.34 30.13
CA GLU A 326 5.07 4.33 30.74
C GLU A 326 3.72 4.27 30.02
N ALA A 327 3.15 5.41 29.63
CA ALA A 327 1.89 5.47 28.86
C ALA A 327 2.04 4.78 27.49
N VAL A 328 3.16 5.01 26.78
CA VAL A 328 3.44 4.35 25.49
C VAL A 328 3.68 2.86 25.69
N ALA A 329 4.49 2.47 26.66
CA ALA A 329 4.76 1.06 26.97
C ALA A 329 3.49 0.29 27.36
N ALA A 330 2.57 0.93 28.08
CA ALA A 330 1.26 0.35 28.43
C ALA A 330 0.29 0.29 27.24
N GLY A 331 0.53 1.01 26.14
CA GLY A 331 -0.36 1.08 24.98
C GLY A 331 -1.49 2.10 25.12
N ALA A 332 -1.41 3.04 26.08
CA ALA A 332 -2.48 4.03 26.30
C ALA A 332 -2.66 5.00 25.13
N HIS A 333 -1.62 5.25 24.33
CA HIS A 333 -1.65 6.05 23.10
C HIS A 333 -2.59 5.48 22.06
N ALA A 334 -2.82 4.16 22.06
CA ALA A 334 -3.61 3.49 21.04
C ALA A 334 -5.13 3.85 21.10
N LEU A 335 -5.58 4.52 22.15
CA LEU A 335 -6.92 5.15 22.15
C LEU A 335 -7.05 6.19 21.02
N PHE A 336 -5.95 6.88 20.69
CA PHE A 336 -5.90 7.96 19.70
C PHE A 336 -5.21 7.57 18.40
N LEU A 337 -4.27 6.64 18.44
CA LEU A 337 -3.56 6.09 17.28
C LEU A 337 -3.66 4.56 17.30
N PRO A 338 -4.77 3.97 16.80
CA PRO A 338 -5.00 2.52 16.87
C PRO A 338 -4.33 1.73 15.74
N HIS A 339 -3.59 2.38 14.85
CA HIS A 339 -2.89 1.75 13.71
C HIS A 339 -1.37 1.98 13.75
N GLY A 340 -0.65 1.35 12.83
CA GLY A 340 0.79 1.51 12.67
C GLY A 340 1.18 2.85 12.03
N LEU A 341 2.45 3.20 12.13
CA LEU A 341 3.00 4.41 11.52
C LEU A 341 3.14 4.31 9.99
N GLY A 342 3.16 3.11 9.44
CA GLY A 342 3.27 2.95 8.00
C GLY A 342 3.52 1.51 7.54
N HIS A 343 3.67 1.37 6.24
CA HIS A 343 3.84 0.11 5.52
C HIS A 343 4.80 0.27 4.34
N MET A 344 5.21 -0.84 3.73
CA MET A 344 5.93 -0.81 2.45
C MET A 344 5.01 -0.33 1.34
N MET A 345 5.55 0.44 0.40
CA MET A 345 4.87 0.95 -0.78
C MET A 345 5.66 0.65 -2.05
N GLY A 346 5.00 0.41 -3.17
CA GLY A 346 5.66 0.08 -4.43
C GLY A 346 4.70 -0.23 -5.57
N LEU A 347 4.76 -1.44 -6.11
CA LEU A 347 3.80 -1.96 -7.11
C LEU A 347 2.40 -2.16 -6.52
N ASP A 348 2.30 -2.38 -5.22
CA ASP A 348 1.04 -2.32 -4.50
C ASP A 348 1.12 -1.17 -3.49
N VAL A 349 -0.01 -0.57 -3.14
CA VAL A 349 -0.06 0.47 -2.11
C VAL A 349 0.42 -0.07 -0.77
N HIS A 350 -0.13 -1.21 -0.31
CA HIS A 350 0.46 -2.05 0.72
C HIS A 350 1.36 -3.09 0.04
N ASP A 351 2.61 -2.72 -0.24
CA ASP A 351 3.46 -3.53 -1.12
C ASP A 351 3.70 -4.93 -0.55
N MET A 352 3.35 -5.94 -1.35
CA MET A 352 3.50 -7.38 -1.03
C MET A 352 2.66 -7.88 0.17
N GLU A 353 1.59 -7.18 0.57
CA GLU A 353 0.80 -7.58 1.76
C GLU A 353 0.23 -9.01 1.64
N ASP A 354 -0.15 -9.45 0.45
CA ASP A 354 -0.66 -10.80 0.17
C ASP A 354 0.38 -11.92 0.39
N LEU A 355 1.67 -11.59 0.35
CA LEU A 355 2.77 -12.51 0.68
C LEU A 355 2.86 -12.80 2.19
N GLY A 356 2.24 -11.96 3.00
CA GLY A 356 2.15 -12.09 4.45
C GLY A 356 3.00 -11.08 5.21
N GLN A 357 2.34 -10.31 6.07
CA GLN A 357 2.94 -9.24 6.87
C GLN A 357 4.18 -9.70 7.66
N ILE A 358 4.18 -10.94 8.14
CA ILE A 358 5.30 -11.51 8.88
C ILE A 358 6.60 -11.61 8.08
N TYR A 359 6.51 -11.65 6.75
CA TYR A 359 7.67 -11.69 5.85
C TYR A 359 8.02 -10.32 5.28
N VAL A 360 7.03 -9.45 5.12
CA VAL A 360 7.21 -8.14 4.49
C VAL A 360 7.70 -7.11 5.49
N GLY A 361 7.01 -6.96 6.62
CA GLY A 361 7.29 -5.95 7.62
C GLY A 361 8.10 -6.43 8.81
N TYR A 362 8.37 -7.72 8.89
CA TYR A 362 9.03 -8.36 10.01
C TYR A 362 10.09 -9.36 9.55
N ASP A 363 10.94 -9.81 10.46
CA ASP A 363 12.02 -10.75 10.21
C ASP A 363 12.36 -11.56 11.48
N ASP A 364 13.55 -12.16 11.53
CA ASP A 364 13.97 -12.92 12.69
C ASP A 364 14.41 -12.02 13.86
N GLU A 365 14.76 -10.76 13.62
CA GLU A 365 15.11 -9.77 14.65
C GLU A 365 13.87 -9.14 15.28
N ILE A 366 12.90 -8.73 14.47
CA ILE A 366 11.70 -8.01 14.88
C ILE A 366 10.46 -8.83 14.60
N ARG A 367 9.67 -9.12 15.64
CA ARG A 367 8.43 -9.90 15.57
C ARG A 367 7.21 -9.01 15.77
N PRO A 368 6.06 -9.37 15.17
CA PRO A 368 4.79 -8.68 15.41
C PRO A 368 4.42 -8.68 16.90
N SER A 369 3.85 -7.56 17.37
CA SER A 369 3.29 -7.44 18.71
C SER A 369 1.81 -7.87 18.71
N SER A 370 1.32 -8.37 19.85
CA SER A 370 -0.12 -8.58 20.08
C SER A 370 -0.80 -7.42 20.81
N GLN A 371 -0.04 -6.38 21.19
CA GLN A 371 -0.58 -5.22 21.90
C GLN A 371 -1.48 -4.41 20.96
N PHE A 372 -2.66 -4.01 21.42
CA PHE A 372 -3.56 -3.16 20.65
C PHE A 372 -2.85 -1.87 20.18
N GLY A 373 -3.07 -1.46 18.94
CA GLY A 373 -2.30 -0.43 18.25
C GLY A 373 -1.06 -1.00 17.55
N LEU A 374 -0.12 -1.59 18.30
CA LEU A 374 1.08 -2.21 17.71
C LEU A 374 0.79 -3.47 16.86
N ALA A 375 -0.26 -4.21 17.17
CA ALA A 375 -0.67 -5.37 16.38
C ALA A 375 -1.05 -4.99 14.93
N SER A 376 -1.40 -3.74 14.70
CA SER A 376 -1.75 -3.19 13.38
C SER A 376 -0.55 -2.58 12.65
N LEU A 377 0.64 -2.57 13.25
CA LEU A 377 1.86 -2.08 12.60
C LEU A 377 2.27 -3.06 11.49
N ARG A 378 2.20 -2.61 10.23
CA ARG A 378 2.54 -3.44 9.06
C ARG A 378 4.04 -3.51 8.80
N MET A 379 4.79 -2.48 9.18
CA MET A 379 6.23 -2.38 8.99
C MET A 379 6.92 -2.15 10.34
N GLY A 380 7.76 -3.09 10.78
CA GLY A 380 8.48 -2.99 12.05
C GLY A 380 9.99 -3.23 11.93
N ARG A 381 10.41 -3.93 10.86
CA ARG A 381 11.80 -4.37 10.69
C ARG A 381 12.78 -3.22 10.46
N ARG A 382 14.06 -3.57 10.39
CA ARG A 382 15.15 -2.63 10.16
C ARG A 382 15.10 -2.04 8.76
N LEU A 383 15.15 -0.71 8.68
CA LEU A 383 15.14 0.03 7.43
C LEU A 383 16.45 -0.12 6.67
N GLN A 384 16.35 -0.19 5.36
CA GLN A 384 17.48 -0.28 4.44
C GLN A 384 17.34 0.80 3.36
N GLU A 385 18.47 1.26 2.84
CA GLU A 385 18.50 2.13 1.66
C GLU A 385 17.71 1.48 0.51
N GLY A 386 16.91 2.28 -0.19
CA GLY A 386 16.04 1.83 -1.28
C GLY A 386 14.65 1.35 -0.83
N PHE A 387 14.35 1.28 0.47
CA PHE A 387 12.97 1.06 0.91
C PHE A 387 12.13 2.30 0.63
N VAL A 388 10.90 2.09 0.17
CA VAL A 388 9.86 3.12 0.14
C VAL A 388 8.76 2.67 1.09
N ILE A 389 8.42 3.55 2.04
CA ILE A 389 7.44 3.30 3.09
C ILE A 389 6.56 4.52 3.28
N THR A 390 5.39 4.36 3.86
CA THR A 390 4.56 5.47 4.30
C THR A 390 4.99 5.97 5.68
N ASP A 391 4.71 7.25 5.96
CA ASP A 391 4.78 7.90 7.27
C ASP A 391 3.43 8.57 7.52
N GLU A 392 2.54 7.90 8.29
CA GLU A 392 1.11 8.19 8.38
C GLU A 392 0.61 8.35 9.83
N PRO A 393 1.22 9.19 10.68
CA PRO A 393 0.69 9.39 12.01
C PRO A 393 -0.70 10.01 11.99
N GLY A 394 -1.51 9.64 12.98
CA GLY A 394 -2.86 10.19 13.14
C GLY A 394 -3.25 10.38 14.60
N CYS A 395 -4.33 11.14 14.79
CA CYS A 395 -4.98 11.31 16.09
C CYS A 395 -6.50 11.30 15.91
N TYR A 396 -7.15 10.29 16.45
CA TYR A 396 -8.57 10.03 16.25
C TYR A 396 -9.31 10.03 17.57
N PHE A 397 -10.53 10.59 17.57
CA PHE A 397 -11.43 10.55 18.70
C PHE A 397 -12.64 9.67 18.34
N ILE A 398 -12.45 8.35 18.51
CA ILE A 398 -13.44 7.32 18.13
C ILE A 398 -14.42 7.12 19.28
N PRO A 399 -15.70 7.59 19.20
CA PRO A 399 -16.63 7.58 20.33
C PRO A 399 -16.83 6.20 20.95
N ALA A 400 -17.02 5.17 20.12
CA ALA A 400 -17.23 3.80 20.59
C ALA A 400 -16.02 3.24 21.35
N LEU A 401 -14.79 3.56 20.91
CA LEU A 401 -13.55 3.12 21.57
C LEU A 401 -13.36 3.86 22.90
N ILE A 402 -13.64 5.16 22.93
CA ILE A 402 -13.58 5.99 24.14
C ILE A 402 -14.57 5.43 25.18
N ASP A 403 -15.81 5.15 24.79
CA ASP A 403 -16.84 4.61 25.70
C ASP A 403 -16.45 3.24 26.25
N LYS A 404 -15.93 2.36 25.39
CA LYS A 404 -15.45 1.04 25.79
C LYS A 404 -14.32 1.15 26.82
N TRP A 405 -13.28 1.90 26.51
CA TRP A 405 -12.11 2.00 27.41
C TRP A 405 -12.44 2.69 28.74
N LYS A 406 -13.35 3.68 28.71
CA LYS A 406 -13.87 4.31 29.92
C LYS A 406 -14.65 3.31 30.80
N ALA A 407 -15.57 2.55 30.20
CA ALA A 407 -16.38 1.55 30.91
C ALA A 407 -15.51 0.44 31.52
N GLU A 408 -14.48 -0.02 30.80
CA GLU A 408 -13.53 -1.04 31.23
C GLU A 408 -12.42 -0.48 32.14
N LYS A 409 -12.40 0.83 32.39
CA LYS A 409 -11.36 1.55 33.17
C LYS A 409 -9.96 1.30 32.67
N MET A 410 -9.79 1.16 31.34
CA MET A 410 -8.47 0.93 30.75
C MET A 410 -7.59 2.17 30.86
N HIS A 411 -6.33 1.97 31.24
CA HIS A 411 -5.28 3.02 31.30
C HIS A 411 -5.70 4.31 32.04
N THR A 412 -6.50 4.21 33.08
CA THR A 412 -6.98 5.37 33.87
C THR A 412 -5.87 6.19 34.52
N ASP A 413 -4.66 5.62 34.67
CA ASP A 413 -3.48 6.34 35.16
C ASP A 413 -2.91 7.31 34.11
N PHE A 414 -3.21 7.07 32.82
CA PHE A 414 -2.72 7.84 31.70
C PHE A 414 -3.78 8.62 30.94
N LEU A 415 -5.06 8.22 31.01
CA LEU A 415 -6.16 8.82 30.25
C LEU A 415 -7.03 9.71 31.15
N ASN A 416 -7.38 10.90 30.66
CA ASN A 416 -8.30 11.82 31.31
C ASN A 416 -9.67 11.76 30.59
N PHE A 417 -10.49 10.75 30.89
CA PHE A 417 -11.76 10.52 30.21
C PHE A 417 -12.72 11.70 30.26
N ASP A 418 -12.71 12.49 31.37
CA ASP A 418 -13.61 13.66 31.48
C ASP A 418 -13.24 14.77 30.48
N ALA A 419 -11.97 14.89 30.14
CA ALA A 419 -11.52 15.80 29.09
C ALA A 419 -11.71 15.19 27.70
N ILE A 420 -11.41 13.89 27.51
CA ILE A 420 -11.52 13.17 26.24
C ILE A 420 -12.97 13.15 25.72
N GLU A 421 -13.96 12.99 26.60
CA GLU A 421 -15.38 13.01 26.22
C GLU A 421 -15.80 14.29 25.50
N LYS A 422 -15.16 15.41 25.79
CA LYS A 422 -15.43 16.70 25.11
C LYS A 422 -14.90 16.76 23.68
N PHE A 423 -14.15 15.74 23.25
CA PHE A 423 -13.61 15.62 21.90
C PHE A 423 -14.32 14.54 21.05
N LYS A 424 -15.37 13.89 21.56
CA LYS A 424 -16.09 12.84 20.81
C LYS A 424 -16.68 13.31 19.47
N ASP A 425 -16.91 14.60 19.31
CA ASP A 425 -17.42 15.24 18.10
C ASP A 425 -16.30 15.77 17.18
N PHE A 426 -15.04 15.58 17.56
CA PHE A 426 -13.89 16.16 16.86
C PHE A 426 -13.62 15.52 15.50
N GLY A 427 -13.74 14.19 15.38
CA GLY A 427 -13.34 13.43 14.22
C GLY A 427 -11.92 12.85 14.35
N GLY A 428 -11.15 12.93 13.30
CA GLY A 428 -9.76 12.45 13.25
C GLY A 428 -8.89 13.24 12.29
N ILE A 429 -7.59 13.21 12.53
CA ILE A 429 -6.56 13.80 11.67
C ILE A 429 -5.55 12.71 11.35
N ARG A 430 -5.21 12.55 10.07
CA ARG A 430 -4.05 11.82 9.56
C ARG A 430 -3.28 12.72 8.60
N LEU A 431 -1.96 12.65 8.68
CA LEU A 431 -1.03 13.27 7.75
C LEU A 431 -0.09 12.18 7.26
N GLU A 432 0.04 12.03 5.96
CA GLU A 432 0.78 10.92 5.37
C GLU A 432 1.55 11.35 4.13
N ASP A 433 2.79 10.95 4.07
CA ASP A 433 3.64 11.05 2.89
C ASP A 433 4.39 9.73 2.64
N ASP A 434 4.66 9.44 1.38
CA ASP A 434 5.58 8.38 0.97
C ASP A 434 7.03 8.84 1.12
N ILE A 435 7.85 8.04 1.78
CA ILE A 435 9.26 8.36 2.01
C ILE A 435 10.19 7.28 1.46
N LEU A 436 11.22 7.70 0.74
CA LEU A 436 12.33 6.85 0.30
C LEU A 436 13.45 6.89 1.33
N ILE A 437 13.90 5.73 1.75
CA ILE A 437 15.08 5.59 2.59
C ILE A 437 16.35 5.75 1.71
N THR A 438 17.15 6.77 2.02
CA THR A 438 18.41 7.07 1.34
C THR A 438 19.61 6.53 2.12
N SER A 439 20.83 6.68 1.62
CA SER A 439 22.05 6.24 2.31
C SER A 439 22.27 6.92 3.69
N GLU A 440 21.75 8.13 3.90
CA GLU A 440 22.00 8.92 5.10
C GLU A 440 20.75 9.23 5.95
N GLY A 441 19.56 9.06 5.38
CA GLY A 441 18.31 9.43 6.04
C GLY A 441 17.08 9.00 5.22
N SER A 442 16.17 9.94 5.00
CA SER A 442 15.00 9.74 4.14
C SER A 442 14.66 11.01 3.36
N ARG A 443 13.90 10.86 2.27
CA ARG A 443 13.33 11.97 1.53
C ARG A 443 11.88 11.65 1.16
N PHE A 444 11.08 12.68 0.97
CA PHE A 444 9.77 12.52 0.32
C PHE A 444 9.95 12.03 -1.12
N THR A 445 9.00 11.26 -1.60
CA THR A 445 8.85 10.93 -3.01
C THR A 445 8.06 12.00 -3.74
N GLY A 446 8.25 12.10 -5.05
CA GLY A 446 7.68 13.17 -5.89
C GLY A 446 8.55 14.45 -5.94
N GLU A 447 8.20 15.34 -6.86
CA GLU A 447 8.91 16.60 -7.08
C GLU A 447 8.52 17.68 -6.08
N LYS A 448 7.27 17.63 -5.59
CA LYS A 448 6.69 18.60 -4.67
C LYS A 448 5.98 17.91 -3.53
N ARG A 449 6.26 18.36 -2.31
CA ARG A 449 5.49 17.94 -1.15
C ARG A 449 4.08 18.54 -1.20
N ILE A 450 3.07 17.74 -0.91
CA ILE A 450 1.70 18.21 -0.73
C ILE A 450 1.67 19.19 0.47
N PRO A 451 1.01 20.35 0.37
CA PRO A 451 0.90 21.31 1.49
C PRO A 451 0.50 20.60 2.78
N ILE A 452 1.23 20.90 3.88
CA ILE A 452 1.05 20.18 5.15
C ILE A 452 1.04 21.10 6.38
N THR A 453 1.75 22.24 6.35
CA THR A 453 1.64 23.19 7.46
C THR A 453 0.29 23.91 7.40
N ILE A 454 -0.18 24.39 8.55
CA ILE A 454 -1.45 25.14 8.63
C ILE A 454 -1.46 26.30 7.61
N GLU A 455 -0.35 27.04 7.51
CA GLU A 455 -0.22 28.19 6.61
C GLU A 455 -0.28 27.76 5.13
N GLU A 456 0.42 26.70 4.74
CA GLU A 456 0.39 26.19 3.36
C GLU A 456 -1.01 25.69 2.98
N VAL A 457 -1.66 24.93 3.88
CA VAL A 457 -3.01 24.41 3.66
C VAL A 457 -4.02 25.56 3.54
N GLU A 458 -4.02 26.52 4.48
CA GLU A 458 -4.92 27.68 4.42
C GLU A 458 -4.66 28.52 3.16
N THR A 459 -3.42 28.63 2.68
CA THR A 459 -3.06 29.35 1.44
C THR A 459 -3.69 28.69 0.23
N ILE A 460 -3.44 27.37 0.01
CA ILE A 460 -3.95 26.65 -1.18
C ILE A 460 -5.50 26.57 -1.21
N MET A 461 -6.14 26.51 -0.04
CA MET A 461 -7.61 26.45 0.07
C MET A 461 -8.28 27.77 -0.27
N ASN A 462 -7.56 28.90 -0.21
CA ASN A 462 -8.07 30.24 -0.47
C ASN A 462 -7.64 30.80 -1.84
N GLU A 463 -6.88 30.03 -2.63
CA GLU A 463 -6.66 30.30 -4.06
C GLU A 463 -7.95 30.05 -4.87
#